data_8b04bb7bdf0e4bd1c3620016ba58a2d1
#
_entry.id   8b04bb7bdf0e4bd1c3620016ba58a2d1
#
_cell.length_a   1.000
_cell.length_b   1.000
_cell.length_c   1.000
_cell.angle_alpha   90.00
_cell.angle_beta   90.00
_cell.angle_gamma   90.00
#
_symmetry.space_group_name_H-M   'P 1'
#
loop_
_entity.id
_entity.type
_entity.pdbx_description
1 polymer ?
#
loop_
_entity_poly.entity_id
_entity_poly.type
_entity_poly.pdbx_seq_one_letter_code
_entity_poly.pdbx_strand_id
1 'polypeptide(L)'
;MQNLDQIRARNARSVGKVYGDDGGEVIKKVAPLILNHGLLATAAYSFTEKEGWQKVFDAIARHLADPDIKIIPVECTDRSKLMEFLTDKATTSETLKLATTETMAWLTYASRFVKKG
;
A
#
# COMPACT_ATOMS: atom_id res chain seq x y z
N MET A 1 -3.28 -19.78 -13.21
CA MET A 1 -2.96 -18.34 -13.00
C MET A 1 -3.99 -17.71 -12.08
N GLN A 2 -3.55 -17.01 -11.05
CA GLN A 2 -4.45 -16.32 -10.15
C GLN A 2 -4.97 -15.02 -10.81
N ASN A 3 -6.21 -14.64 -10.57
CA ASN A 3 -6.72 -13.35 -10.98
C ASN A 3 -6.27 -12.26 -9.99
N LEU A 4 -6.48 -11.00 -10.36
CA LEU A 4 -6.03 -9.88 -9.53
C LEU A 4 -6.64 -9.89 -8.12
N ASP A 5 -7.92 -10.24 -8.01
CA ASP A 5 -8.57 -10.26 -6.70
C ASP A 5 -7.98 -11.32 -5.79
N GLN A 6 -7.60 -12.48 -6.34
CA GLN A 6 -6.93 -13.52 -5.57
C GLN A 6 -5.56 -13.04 -5.07
N ILE A 7 -4.81 -12.34 -5.92
CA ILE A 7 -3.50 -11.81 -5.56
C ILE A 7 -3.64 -10.74 -4.49
N ARG A 8 -4.59 -9.82 -4.65
CA ARG A 8 -4.88 -8.77 -3.67
C ARG A 8 -5.23 -9.35 -2.31
N ALA A 9 -6.15 -10.32 -2.29
CA ALA A 9 -6.59 -10.97 -1.06
C ALA A 9 -5.46 -11.72 -0.39
N ARG A 10 -4.66 -12.47 -1.16
CA ARG A 10 -3.51 -13.21 -0.64
C ARG A 10 -2.51 -12.27 0.04
N ASN A 11 -2.16 -11.18 -0.64
CA ASN A 11 -1.19 -10.21 -0.12
C ASN A 11 -1.73 -9.48 1.11
N ALA A 12 -3.01 -9.14 1.11
CA ALA A 12 -3.64 -8.51 2.26
C ALA A 12 -3.66 -9.45 3.47
N ARG A 13 -3.99 -10.71 3.26
CA ARG A 13 -4.07 -11.70 4.32
C ARG A 13 -2.72 -11.97 4.97
N SER A 14 -1.66 -12.02 4.15
CA SER A 14 -0.31 -12.36 4.64
C SER A 14 0.24 -11.31 5.61
N VAL A 15 -0.24 -10.07 5.54
CA VAL A 15 0.24 -8.99 6.39
C VAL A 15 -0.76 -8.59 7.48
N GLY A 16 -1.93 -9.21 7.49
CA GLY A 16 -2.98 -8.84 8.45
C GLY A 16 -2.56 -8.93 9.92
N LYS A 17 -1.69 -9.86 10.25
CA LYS A 17 -1.20 -10.04 11.62
C LYS A 17 -0.06 -9.09 12.00
N VAL A 18 0.57 -8.47 10.99
CA VAL A 18 1.74 -7.62 11.20
C VAL A 18 1.34 -6.22 11.67
N TYR A 19 0.10 -5.84 11.44
CA TYR A 19 -0.37 -4.49 11.75
C TYR A 19 -0.47 -4.20 13.25
N GLY A 20 -0.66 -5.23 14.09
CA GLY A 20 -0.86 -5.02 15.51
C GLY A 20 -2.07 -4.14 15.79
N ASP A 21 -2.18 -3.65 17.02
CA ASP A 21 -3.31 -2.82 17.43
C ASP A 21 -3.34 -1.48 16.68
N ASP A 22 -2.17 -0.86 16.52
CA ASP A 22 -2.07 0.43 15.84
C ASP A 22 -2.31 0.33 14.34
N GLY A 23 -1.92 -0.78 13.73
CA GLY A 23 -2.05 -0.99 12.29
C GLY A 23 -3.49 -1.03 11.81
N GLY A 24 -4.38 -1.59 12.64
CA GLY A 24 -5.80 -1.64 12.32
C GLY A 24 -6.41 -0.26 12.19
N GLU A 25 -6.06 0.62 13.11
CA GLU A 25 -6.49 2.02 13.07
C GLU A 25 -5.95 2.73 11.83
N VAL A 26 -4.69 2.49 11.51
CA VAL A 26 -4.03 3.12 10.36
C VAL A 26 -4.71 2.71 9.05
N ILE A 27 -5.00 1.43 8.87
CA ILE A 27 -5.67 0.94 7.65
C ILE A 27 -6.97 1.71 7.39
N LYS A 28 -7.75 1.96 8.44
CA LYS A 28 -9.02 2.69 8.30
C LYS A 28 -8.81 4.16 7.93
N LYS A 29 -7.67 4.75 8.31
CA LYS A 29 -7.37 6.16 8.01
C LYS A 29 -6.73 6.33 6.63
N VAL A 30 -5.96 5.34 6.20
CA VAL A 30 -5.20 5.42 4.95
C VAL A 30 -6.12 5.52 3.72
N ALA A 31 -7.15 4.70 3.66
CA ALA A 31 -8.03 4.67 2.48
C ALA A 31 -8.68 6.03 2.18
N PRO A 32 -9.33 6.71 3.16
CA PRO A 32 -9.89 8.02 2.88
C PRO A 32 -8.83 9.06 2.48
N LEU A 33 -7.64 9.00 3.07
CA LEU A 33 -6.57 9.93 2.72
C LEU A 33 -6.09 9.73 1.29
N ILE A 34 -5.93 8.48 0.86
CA ILE A 34 -5.54 8.19 -0.51
C ILE A 34 -6.64 8.62 -1.49
N LEU A 35 -7.89 8.38 -1.14
CA LEU A 35 -9.02 8.77 -1.98
C LEU A 35 -9.03 10.28 -2.20
N ASN A 36 -8.75 11.07 -1.16
CA ASN A 36 -8.81 12.52 -1.22
C ASN A 36 -7.53 13.17 -1.74
N HIS A 37 -6.37 12.59 -1.50
CA HIS A 37 -5.07 13.22 -1.77
C HIS A 37 -4.15 12.41 -2.68
N GLY A 38 -4.49 11.17 -2.98
CA GLY A 38 -3.65 10.28 -3.80
C GLY A 38 -2.60 9.54 -2.98
N LEU A 39 -2.01 8.54 -3.62
CA LEU A 39 -1.04 7.67 -2.96
C LEU A 39 0.23 8.42 -2.56
N LEU A 40 0.77 9.25 -3.47
CA LEU A 40 2.03 9.96 -3.21
C LEU A 40 1.94 10.85 -1.97
N ALA A 41 0.91 11.70 -1.91
CA ALA A 41 0.75 12.62 -0.77
C ALA A 41 0.54 11.84 0.54
N THR A 42 -0.23 10.78 0.51
CA THR A 42 -0.49 9.98 1.71
C THR A 42 0.75 9.22 2.17
N ALA A 43 1.54 8.70 1.22
CA ALA A 43 2.82 8.05 1.53
C ALA A 43 3.79 9.04 2.19
N ALA A 44 3.85 10.28 1.66
CA ALA A 44 4.69 11.32 2.25
C ALA A 44 4.25 11.64 3.67
N TYR A 45 2.94 11.77 3.90
CA TYR A 45 2.39 12.00 5.22
C TYR A 45 2.79 10.90 6.21
N SER A 46 2.87 9.65 5.75
CA SER A 46 3.20 8.52 6.61
C SER A 46 4.56 8.65 7.29
N PHE A 47 5.50 9.42 6.71
CA PHE A 47 6.82 9.61 7.29
C PHE A 47 6.81 10.49 8.54
N THR A 48 5.73 11.23 8.77
CA THR A 48 5.58 12.06 9.96
C THR A 48 4.80 11.36 11.06
N GLU A 49 4.37 10.12 10.82
CA GLU A 49 3.49 9.39 11.72
C GLU A 49 4.20 8.20 12.39
N LYS A 50 3.48 7.53 13.27
CA LYS A 50 3.99 6.42 14.08
C LYS A 50 4.29 5.18 13.25
N GLU A 51 4.96 4.23 13.88
CA GLU A 51 5.40 2.98 13.28
C GLU A 51 4.32 2.21 12.52
N GLY A 52 3.08 2.26 12.98
CA GLY A 52 1.97 1.59 12.28
C GLY A 52 1.81 2.05 10.84
N TRP A 53 2.05 3.34 10.58
CA TRP A 53 2.00 3.90 9.23
C TRP A 53 3.11 3.35 8.36
N GLN A 54 4.31 3.19 8.92
CA GLN A 54 5.42 2.58 8.19
C GLN A 54 5.08 1.14 7.79
N LYS A 55 4.56 0.36 8.72
CA LYS A 55 4.19 -1.04 8.45
C LYS A 55 3.17 -1.16 7.34
N VAL A 56 2.15 -0.30 7.34
CA VAL A 56 1.13 -0.31 6.30
C VAL A 56 1.72 0.06 4.95
N PHE A 57 2.56 1.10 4.89
CA PHE A 57 3.15 1.51 3.61
C PHE A 57 4.25 0.56 3.14
N ASP A 58 4.94 -0.14 4.03
CA ASP A 58 5.82 -1.23 3.64
C ASP A 58 4.99 -2.35 2.97
N ALA A 59 3.83 -2.67 3.54
CA ALA A 59 2.94 -3.68 2.96
C ALA A 59 2.38 -3.25 1.60
N ILE A 60 2.02 -1.98 1.46
CA ILE A 60 1.57 -1.43 0.18
C ILE A 60 2.68 -1.56 -0.87
N ALA A 61 3.90 -1.20 -0.51
CA ALA A 61 5.05 -1.31 -1.41
C ALA A 61 5.24 -2.76 -1.86
N ARG A 62 5.22 -3.70 -0.94
CA ARG A 62 5.37 -5.12 -1.28
C ARG A 62 4.28 -5.61 -2.22
N HIS A 63 3.04 -5.15 -2.01
CA HIS A 63 1.94 -5.52 -2.90
C HIS A 63 2.14 -4.96 -4.32
N LEU A 64 2.47 -3.68 -4.43
CA LEU A 64 2.68 -3.04 -5.73
C LEU A 64 3.90 -3.60 -6.47
N ALA A 65 4.89 -4.08 -5.73
CA ALA A 65 6.11 -4.67 -6.27
C ALA A 65 5.98 -6.18 -6.55
N ASP A 66 4.87 -6.80 -6.15
CA ASP A 66 4.63 -8.23 -6.40
C ASP A 66 4.82 -8.53 -7.88
N PRO A 67 5.57 -9.59 -8.24
CA PRO A 67 5.80 -9.94 -9.65
C PRO A 67 4.52 -10.12 -10.47
N ASP A 68 3.41 -10.47 -9.82
CA ASP A 68 2.12 -10.64 -10.50
C ASP A 68 1.33 -9.33 -10.59
N ILE A 69 1.76 -8.27 -9.92
CA ILE A 69 1.15 -6.94 -9.95
C ILE A 69 1.99 -6.00 -10.82
N LYS A 70 3.29 -5.94 -10.57
CA LYS A 70 4.29 -5.21 -11.38
C LYS A 70 3.98 -3.75 -11.67
N ILE A 71 3.44 -3.05 -10.71
CA ILE A 71 3.20 -1.61 -10.88
C ILE A 71 4.46 -0.82 -10.55
N ILE A 72 5.24 -1.30 -9.57
CA ILE A 72 6.54 -0.74 -9.24
C ILE A 72 7.60 -1.85 -9.33
N PRO A 73 8.90 -1.47 -9.43
CA PRO A 73 9.96 -2.48 -9.53
C PRO A 73 9.95 -3.45 -8.34
N VAL A 74 10.30 -4.70 -8.61
CA VAL A 74 10.24 -5.78 -7.61
C VAL A 74 11.11 -5.52 -6.38
N GLU A 75 12.15 -4.70 -6.52
CA GLU A 75 13.04 -4.34 -5.40
C GLU A 75 12.44 -3.26 -4.49
N CYS A 76 11.34 -2.62 -4.88
CA CYS A 76 10.72 -1.55 -4.10
C CYS A 76 9.78 -2.12 -3.03
N THR A 77 10.33 -2.81 -2.04
CA THR A 77 9.56 -3.58 -1.07
C THR A 77 9.36 -2.89 0.27
N ASP A 78 9.71 -1.63 0.40
CA ASP A 78 9.48 -0.86 1.61
C ASP A 78 9.02 0.56 1.29
N ARG A 79 8.56 1.28 2.31
CA ARG A 79 8.04 2.64 2.16
C ARG A 79 9.06 3.59 1.53
N SER A 80 10.31 3.50 1.93
CA SER A 80 11.35 4.41 1.42
C SER A 80 11.59 4.20 -0.06
N LYS A 81 11.67 2.96 -0.50
CA LYS A 81 11.86 2.64 -1.92
C LYS A 81 10.62 2.99 -2.73
N LEU A 82 9.43 2.81 -2.15
CA LEU A 82 8.19 3.26 -2.77
C LEU A 82 8.25 4.78 -3.02
N MET A 83 8.64 5.56 -2.02
CA MET A 83 8.75 7.02 -2.17
C MET A 83 9.78 7.42 -3.23
N GLU A 84 10.91 6.74 -3.26
CA GLU A 84 11.91 7.00 -4.30
C GLU A 84 11.31 6.82 -5.68
N PHE A 85 10.57 5.72 -5.88
CA PHE A 85 9.93 5.46 -7.17
C PHE A 85 8.85 6.49 -7.49
N LEU A 86 7.98 6.79 -6.53
CA LEU A 86 6.87 7.72 -6.76
C LEU A 86 7.32 9.15 -7.06
N THR A 87 8.50 9.53 -6.55
CA THR A 87 9.07 10.87 -6.77
C THR A 87 10.09 10.93 -7.90
N ASP A 88 10.39 9.81 -8.54
CA ASP A 88 11.33 9.76 -9.64
C ASP A 88 10.76 10.48 -10.85
N LYS A 89 11.63 11.25 -11.55
CA LYS A 89 11.23 12.02 -12.73
C LYS A 89 10.67 11.14 -13.86
N ALA A 90 11.12 9.90 -13.94
CA ALA A 90 10.68 8.97 -14.97
C ALA A 90 9.30 8.36 -14.68
N THR A 91 8.80 8.48 -13.46
CA THR A 91 7.49 7.95 -13.10
C THR A 91 6.38 8.84 -13.65
N THR A 92 5.53 8.27 -14.48
CA THR A 92 4.49 9.03 -15.18
C THR A 92 3.25 9.23 -14.30
N SER A 93 2.44 10.21 -14.68
CA SER A 93 1.14 10.43 -14.04
C SER A 93 0.23 9.20 -14.15
N GLU A 94 0.32 8.48 -15.25
CA GLU A 94 -0.47 7.25 -15.44
C GLU A 94 -0.04 6.16 -14.46
N THR A 95 1.25 6.02 -14.23
CA THR A 95 1.76 5.06 -13.26
C THR A 95 1.31 5.44 -11.85
N LEU A 96 1.33 6.73 -11.51
CA LEU A 96 0.85 7.20 -10.21
C LEU A 96 -0.63 6.90 -10.02
N LYS A 97 -1.45 7.10 -11.05
CA LYS A 97 -2.89 6.77 -11.00
C LYS A 97 -3.10 5.28 -10.85
N LEU A 98 -2.34 4.48 -11.60
CA LEU A 98 -2.45 3.03 -11.54
C LEU A 98 -2.06 2.51 -10.15
N ALA A 99 -0.98 3.04 -9.58
CA ALA A 99 -0.54 2.67 -8.23
C ALA A 99 -1.60 3.04 -7.19
N THR A 100 -2.20 4.22 -7.32
CA THR A 100 -3.28 4.67 -6.43
C THR A 100 -4.48 3.74 -6.51
N THR A 101 -4.93 3.44 -7.73
CA THR A 101 -6.09 2.57 -7.95
C THR A 101 -5.85 1.17 -7.40
N GLU A 102 -4.67 0.60 -7.67
CA GLU A 102 -4.34 -0.73 -7.19
C GLU A 102 -4.24 -0.77 -5.65
N THR A 103 -3.67 0.27 -5.05
CA THR A 103 -3.58 0.38 -3.60
C THR A 103 -4.97 0.41 -2.97
N MET A 104 -5.90 1.19 -3.55
CA MET A 104 -7.28 1.24 -3.06
C MET A 104 -7.97 -0.12 -3.16
N ALA A 105 -7.76 -0.84 -4.26
CA ALA A 105 -8.32 -2.17 -4.43
C ALA A 105 -7.76 -3.16 -3.39
N TRP A 106 -6.47 -3.09 -3.11
CA TRP A 106 -5.82 -3.91 -2.10
C TRP A 106 -6.33 -3.57 -0.69
N LEU A 107 -6.51 -2.27 -0.39
CA LEU A 107 -7.01 -1.83 0.91
C LEU A 107 -8.40 -2.37 1.21
N THR A 108 -9.22 -2.58 0.19
CA THR A 108 -10.52 -3.20 0.35
C THR A 108 -10.41 -4.57 1.03
N TYR A 109 -9.40 -5.35 0.65
CA TYR A 109 -9.13 -6.64 1.28
C TYR A 109 -8.40 -6.48 2.60
N ALA A 110 -7.39 -5.62 2.66
CA ALA A 110 -6.59 -5.42 3.87
C ALA A 110 -7.45 -5.00 5.05
N SER A 111 -8.43 -4.11 4.84
CA SER A 111 -9.31 -3.65 5.90
C SER A 111 -10.18 -4.76 6.49
N ARG A 112 -10.40 -5.84 5.75
CA ARG A 112 -11.19 -6.98 6.21
C ARG A 112 -10.39 -7.97 7.05
N PHE A 113 -9.07 -8.02 6.83
CA PHE A 113 -8.19 -8.95 7.54
C PHE A 113 -7.54 -8.37 8.77
N VAL A 114 -7.68 -7.07 8.98
CA VAL A 114 -7.13 -6.42 10.17
C VAL A 114 -8.00 -6.79 11.36
N LYS A 115 -7.36 -7.35 12.38
CA LYS A 115 -8.08 -7.68 13.59
C LYS A 115 -8.46 -6.40 14.33
N LYS A 116 -9.69 -6.34 14.77
CA LYS A 116 -10.10 -5.32 15.72
C LYS A 116 -9.39 -5.62 17.03
N GLY A 117 -8.64 -4.66 17.49
CA GLY A 117 -7.94 -4.75 18.75
C GLY A 117 -8.86 -4.91 19.92
#